data_9dc151444a92ea6d77a3880a320043f7
#
_entry.id   9dc151444a92ea6d77a3880a320043f7
#
_cell.length_a   1.000
_cell.length_b   1.000
_cell.length_c   1.000
_cell.angle_alpha   90.00
_cell.angle_beta   90.00
_cell.angle_gamma   90.00
#
_symmetry.space_group_name_H-M   'P 1'
#
loop_
_entity.id
_entity.type
_entity.pdbx_description
1 polymer ?
#
loop_
_entity_poly.entity_id
_entity_poly.type
_entity_poly.pdbx_seq_one_letter_code
_entity_poly.pdbx_strand_id
1 'polypeptide(L)'
;MPAWRLRDYHDQDLDQAISVWDQSRGPASAEPVFSVAEVMAAARAGQPAVVAEVGDEVIGMAVAQTDGERAWILLVALAARWRGRGVGSALLADLERRLRSLGVRRICAVMPEGATGAAALENSGYTRREKLVYYELIEHLGPDQANLLADLGGQIVPPGLWGDLAGMEYEKQIIERRIVDPLAHPEVAERYGVSPPKAVILFGPPGTGKTSFAKAISSRLGWPFVELFPSRLAATGTGGLAASLREAFADLAELDELVLFIDEVEEIATARTGASTAELGVTNELLKLIPAFRQHDSRLLVCATNAVHSLDSAFLRPGRFDYVIPVGPPDQPARRAVWERYLNGTVRGGVDVERLATASELFTPADIEFAARKGAQAAFEREMRDGRGLPAVTDDFLTAIGEIRPTLTPAMLAEFERGKSEFARL
;
A
#
# COMPACT_ATOMS: atom_id res chain seq x y z
N MET A 1 -38.37 36.15 -4.35
CA MET A 1 -37.42 35.03 -4.36
C MET A 1 -38.21 33.76 -4.14
N PRO A 2 -37.95 32.65 -4.83
CA PRO A 2 -38.65 31.40 -4.55
C PRO A 2 -38.39 31.03 -3.08
N ALA A 3 -39.50 30.74 -2.35
CA ALA A 3 -39.42 30.35 -0.94
C ALA A 3 -38.92 28.91 -0.89
N TRP A 4 -37.82 28.69 -0.14
CA TRP A 4 -37.37 27.35 0.18
C TRP A 4 -38.09 26.82 1.42
N ARG A 5 -38.20 25.48 1.54
CA ARG A 5 -38.74 24.81 2.71
C ARG A 5 -37.83 23.66 3.19
N LEU A 6 -37.94 23.31 4.46
CA LEU A 6 -37.23 22.17 5.05
C LEU A 6 -38.18 21.00 5.23
N ARG A 7 -37.68 19.81 5.00
CA ARG A 7 -38.37 18.54 5.24
C ARG A 7 -37.41 17.41 5.56
N ASP A 8 -37.96 16.27 5.93
CA ASP A 8 -37.22 15.03 6.07
C ASP A 8 -36.60 14.59 4.75
N TYR A 9 -35.44 13.95 4.84
CA TYR A 9 -34.84 13.23 3.73
C TYR A 9 -35.68 11.97 3.41
N HIS A 10 -35.82 11.68 2.12
CA HIS A 10 -36.44 10.44 1.61
C HIS A 10 -35.48 9.79 0.59
N ASP A 11 -35.58 8.47 0.40
CA ASP A 11 -34.69 7.73 -0.50
C ASP A 11 -34.72 8.24 -1.95
N GLN A 12 -35.85 8.80 -2.39
CA GLN A 12 -35.98 9.45 -3.70
C GLN A 12 -35.11 10.71 -3.87
N ASP A 13 -34.58 11.27 -2.79
CA ASP A 13 -33.72 12.47 -2.82
C ASP A 13 -32.26 12.11 -3.10
N LEU A 14 -31.88 10.82 -3.13
CA LEU A 14 -30.51 10.37 -3.18
C LEU A 14 -29.67 11.03 -4.27
N ASP A 15 -30.15 10.98 -5.52
CA ASP A 15 -29.41 11.51 -6.67
C ASP A 15 -29.20 13.03 -6.56
N GLN A 16 -30.22 13.73 -6.07
CA GLN A 16 -30.13 15.18 -5.86
C GLN A 16 -29.23 15.52 -4.68
N ALA A 17 -29.26 14.71 -3.61
CA ALA A 17 -28.39 14.87 -2.44
C ALA A 17 -26.91 14.69 -2.81
N ILE A 18 -26.57 13.68 -3.64
CA ILE A 18 -25.23 13.48 -4.19
C ILE A 18 -24.81 14.68 -5.04
N SER A 19 -25.70 15.16 -5.90
CA SER A 19 -25.44 16.36 -6.73
C SER A 19 -25.16 17.61 -5.88
N VAL A 20 -25.91 17.80 -4.78
CA VAL A 20 -25.66 18.91 -3.82
C VAL A 20 -24.32 18.73 -3.10
N TRP A 21 -23.99 17.51 -2.73
CA TRP A 21 -22.66 17.19 -2.18
C TRP A 21 -21.55 17.61 -3.13
N ASP A 22 -21.58 17.18 -4.38
CA ASP A 22 -20.57 17.51 -5.39
C ASP A 22 -20.46 19.02 -5.62
N GLN A 23 -21.59 19.72 -5.74
CA GLN A 23 -21.64 21.18 -5.88
C GLN A 23 -21.14 21.93 -4.64
N SER A 24 -21.20 21.29 -3.47
CA SER A 24 -20.73 21.89 -2.22
C SER A 24 -19.20 21.92 -2.12
N ARG A 25 -18.52 21.07 -2.90
CA ARG A 25 -17.06 20.96 -2.95
C ARG A 25 -16.49 21.88 -4.03
N GLY A 26 -15.48 22.64 -3.71
CA GLY A 26 -14.69 23.41 -4.68
C GLY A 26 -13.49 22.59 -5.15
N PRO A 27 -12.87 22.95 -6.29
CA PRO A 27 -11.72 22.21 -6.85
C PRO A 27 -10.46 22.21 -5.93
N ALA A 28 -10.46 23.02 -4.88
CA ALA A 28 -9.39 23.09 -3.86
C ALA A 28 -9.89 22.69 -2.46
N SER A 29 -11.06 22.06 -2.34
CA SER A 29 -11.59 21.65 -1.03
C SER A 29 -10.79 20.45 -0.51
N ALA A 30 -10.44 20.49 0.78
CA ALA A 30 -9.88 19.35 1.46
C ALA A 30 -10.84 18.14 1.42
N GLU A 31 -10.29 16.95 1.50
CA GLU A 31 -11.07 15.72 1.52
C GLU A 31 -12.03 15.72 2.72
N PRO A 32 -13.30 15.34 2.54
CA PRO A 32 -14.26 15.31 3.64
C PRO A 32 -13.90 14.20 4.62
N VAL A 33 -14.14 14.44 5.91
CA VAL A 33 -13.90 13.46 6.97
C VAL A 33 -14.79 12.22 6.83
N PHE A 34 -16.02 12.39 6.34
CA PHE A 34 -16.98 11.32 6.10
C PHE A 34 -17.21 11.20 4.60
N SER A 35 -17.14 10.00 4.05
CA SER A 35 -17.41 9.75 2.64
C SER A 35 -18.90 9.95 2.30
N VAL A 36 -19.21 10.22 1.02
CA VAL A 36 -20.60 10.33 0.57
C VAL A 36 -21.37 9.05 0.84
N ALA A 37 -20.75 7.89 0.72
CA ALA A 37 -21.36 6.58 0.98
C ALA A 37 -21.79 6.44 2.45
N GLU A 38 -20.93 6.82 3.41
CA GLU A 38 -21.25 6.81 4.84
C GLU A 38 -22.40 7.75 5.18
N VAL A 39 -22.37 8.97 4.65
CA VAL A 39 -23.42 9.97 4.87
C VAL A 39 -24.76 9.48 4.33
N MET A 40 -24.79 8.93 3.12
CA MET A 40 -26.02 8.42 2.52
C MET A 40 -26.52 7.15 3.21
N ALA A 41 -25.62 6.28 3.66
CA ALA A 41 -25.95 5.10 4.46
C ALA A 41 -26.61 5.50 5.79
N ALA A 42 -26.07 6.50 6.50
CA ALA A 42 -26.67 7.02 7.73
C ALA A 42 -28.07 7.59 7.49
N ALA A 43 -28.26 8.40 6.43
CA ALA A 43 -29.57 8.96 6.08
C ALA A 43 -30.60 7.86 5.77
N ARG A 44 -30.23 6.82 5.03
CA ARG A 44 -31.08 5.66 4.71
C ARG A 44 -31.37 4.78 5.93
N ALA A 45 -30.45 4.70 6.87
CA ALA A 45 -30.64 3.97 8.13
C ALA A 45 -31.56 4.70 9.12
N GLY A 46 -32.23 5.80 8.70
CA GLY A 46 -33.16 6.55 9.53
C GLY A 46 -32.49 7.48 10.56
N GLN A 47 -31.19 7.76 10.39
CA GLN A 47 -30.53 8.80 11.18
C GLN A 47 -31.07 10.18 10.82
N PRO A 48 -31.03 11.16 11.76
CA PRO A 48 -31.57 12.49 11.51
C PRO A 48 -30.96 13.15 10.24
N ALA A 49 -31.79 13.36 9.24
CA ALA A 49 -31.43 13.96 7.97
C ALA A 49 -32.50 14.95 7.53
N VAL A 50 -32.06 16.14 7.11
CA VAL A 50 -32.93 17.26 6.68
C VAL A 50 -32.49 17.72 5.32
N VAL A 51 -33.46 17.96 4.44
CA VAL A 51 -33.21 18.57 3.13
C VAL A 51 -33.90 19.94 3.04
N ALA A 52 -33.27 20.85 2.33
CA ALA A 52 -33.87 22.10 1.88
C ALA A 52 -34.22 21.99 0.41
N GLU A 53 -35.43 22.36 0.05
CA GLU A 53 -35.91 22.26 -1.33
C GLU A 53 -36.58 23.55 -1.81
N VAL A 54 -36.58 23.73 -3.13
CA VAL A 54 -37.35 24.77 -3.85
C VAL A 54 -38.11 24.11 -4.98
N GLY A 55 -39.45 24.09 -4.88
CA GLY A 55 -40.23 23.22 -5.77
C GLY A 55 -39.89 21.77 -5.52
N ASP A 56 -39.41 21.06 -6.55
CA ASP A 56 -39.01 19.67 -6.49
C ASP A 56 -37.46 19.50 -6.49
N GLU A 57 -36.73 20.62 -6.33
CA GLU A 57 -35.26 20.60 -6.37
C GLU A 57 -34.67 20.67 -4.96
N VAL A 58 -33.84 19.68 -4.60
CA VAL A 58 -33.04 19.72 -3.35
C VAL A 58 -31.86 20.66 -3.54
N ILE A 59 -31.79 21.67 -2.67
CA ILE A 59 -30.79 22.75 -2.74
C ILE A 59 -29.78 22.67 -1.59
N GLY A 60 -30.04 21.83 -0.60
CA GLY A 60 -29.15 21.63 0.55
C GLY A 60 -29.57 20.43 1.39
N MET A 61 -28.63 19.92 2.18
CA MET A 61 -28.83 18.77 3.05
C MET A 61 -27.98 18.89 4.30
N ALA A 62 -28.51 18.41 5.44
CA ALA A 62 -27.77 18.20 6.67
C ALA A 62 -28.08 16.82 7.24
N VAL A 63 -27.06 16.08 7.64
CA VAL A 63 -27.16 14.72 8.17
C VAL A 63 -26.36 14.62 9.46
N ALA A 64 -26.91 13.92 10.46
CA ALA A 64 -26.21 13.59 11.68
C ALA A 64 -26.38 12.11 12.03
N GLN A 65 -25.43 11.57 12.75
CA GLN A 65 -25.49 10.25 13.35
C GLN A 65 -25.59 10.38 14.86
N THR A 66 -26.52 9.66 15.49
CA THR A 66 -26.75 9.70 16.93
C THR A 66 -26.11 8.49 17.62
N ASP A 67 -25.50 8.75 18.77
CA ASP A 67 -24.99 7.74 19.68
C ASP A 67 -25.35 8.15 21.12
N GLY A 68 -26.46 7.63 21.63
CA GLY A 68 -27.03 7.99 22.94
C GLY A 68 -27.28 9.51 23.05
N GLU A 69 -26.69 10.16 24.05
CA GLU A 69 -26.83 11.61 24.26
C GLU A 69 -25.92 12.46 23.37
N ARG A 70 -25.12 11.85 22.48
CA ARG A 70 -24.23 12.54 21.55
C ARG A 70 -24.69 12.36 20.11
N ALA A 71 -24.45 13.36 19.28
CA ALA A 71 -24.58 13.26 17.84
C ALA A 71 -23.35 13.82 17.14
N TRP A 72 -23.03 13.25 16.01
CA TRP A 72 -22.02 13.78 15.08
C TRP A 72 -22.72 14.31 13.83
N ILE A 73 -22.46 15.54 13.46
CA ILE A 73 -22.86 16.08 12.16
C ILE A 73 -21.91 15.50 11.13
N LEU A 74 -22.44 14.69 10.23
CA LEU A 74 -21.67 14.06 9.15
C LEU A 74 -21.58 14.97 7.94
N LEU A 75 -22.64 15.75 7.67
CA LEU A 75 -22.73 16.62 6.51
C LEU A 75 -23.54 17.87 6.81
N VAL A 76 -23.08 19.00 6.26
CA VAL A 76 -23.90 20.18 5.96
C VAL A 76 -23.46 20.64 4.57
N ALA A 77 -24.27 20.36 3.56
CA ALA A 77 -24.00 20.71 2.17
C ALA A 77 -25.06 21.66 1.62
N LEU A 78 -24.64 22.55 0.74
CA LEU A 78 -25.50 23.53 0.11
C LEU A 78 -25.03 23.78 -1.33
N ALA A 79 -25.96 23.76 -2.29
CA ALA A 79 -25.69 24.13 -3.66
C ALA A 79 -25.10 25.56 -3.71
N ALA A 80 -24.04 25.74 -4.51
CA ALA A 80 -23.22 26.97 -4.47
C ALA A 80 -24.05 28.27 -4.62
N ARG A 81 -25.06 28.26 -5.46
CA ARG A 81 -25.98 29.40 -5.72
C ARG A 81 -26.85 29.80 -4.53
N TRP A 82 -26.96 28.96 -3.51
CA TRP A 82 -27.79 29.18 -2.33
C TRP A 82 -27.00 29.59 -1.08
N ARG A 83 -25.69 29.68 -1.18
CA ARG A 83 -24.81 30.12 -0.08
C ARG A 83 -25.07 31.59 0.27
N GLY A 84 -24.83 31.93 1.55
CA GLY A 84 -25.02 33.30 2.05
C GLY A 84 -26.47 33.76 2.16
N ARG A 85 -27.47 32.85 2.02
CA ARG A 85 -28.91 33.17 2.04
C ARG A 85 -29.64 32.63 3.29
N GLY A 86 -28.88 32.21 4.30
CA GLY A 86 -29.43 31.69 5.55
C GLY A 86 -29.91 30.23 5.51
N VAL A 87 -29.89 29.56 4.35
CA VAL A 87 -30.38 28.17 4.19
C VAL A 87 -29.56 27.20 5.05
N GLY A 88 -28.22 27.34 5.09
CA GLY A 88 -27.37 26.45 5.89
C GLY A 88 -27.64 26.56 7.38
N SER A 89 -27.83 27.76 7.92
CA SER A 89 -28.18 27.95 9.33
C SER A 89 -29.56 27.41 9.66
N ALA A 90 -30.50 27.50 8.72
CA ALA A 90 -31.84 26.92 8.90
C ALA A 90 -31.81 25.37 8.88
N LEU A 91 -31.03 24.77 7.99
CA LEU A 91 -30.79 23.32 7.98
C LEU A 91 -30.21 22.83 9.31
N LEU A 92 -29.19 23.53 9.82
CA LEU A 92 -28.59 23.22 11.13
C LEU A 92 -29.62 23.37 12.26
N ALA A 93 -30.36 24.47 12.32
CA ALA A 93 -31.35 24.70 13.36
C ALA A 93 -32.46 23.65 13.35
N ASP A 94 -32.89 23.19 12.17
CA ASP A 94 -33.89 22.11 12.08
C ASP A 94 -33.31 20.76 12.51
N LEU A 95 -32.09 20.41 12.06
CA LEU A 95 -31.38 19.23 12.47
C LEU A 95 -31.18 19.19 14.00
N GLU A 96 -30.71 20.28 14.59
CA GLU A 96 -30.54 20.42 16.04
C GLU A 96 -31.85 20.22 16.82
N ARG A 97 -32.97 20.76 16.31
CA ARG A 97 -34.29 20.58 16.94
C ARG A 97 -34.65 19.10 16.99
N ARG A 98 -34.43 18.36 15.92
CA ARG A 98 -34.67 16.91 15.83
C ARG A 98 -33.76 16.15 16.77
N LEU A 99 -32.46 16.49 16.79
CA LEU A 99 -31.52 15.86 17.71
C LEU A 99 -31.90 16.07 19.18
N ARG A 100 -32.34 17.28 19.54
CA ARG A 100 -32.83 17.55 20.90
C ARG A 100 -34.08 16.75 21.26
N SER A 101 -35.01 16.51 20.31
CA SER A 101 -36.18 15.68 20.53
C SER A 101 -35.85 14.23 20.78
N LEU A 102 -34.69 13.76 20.28
CA LEU A 102 -34.13 12.42 20.54
C LEU A 102 -33.30 12.33 21.83
N GLY A 103 -33.24 13.40 22.63
CA GLY A 103 -32.50 13.42 23.90
C GLY A 103 -30.99 13.73 23.73
N VAL A 104 -30.57 14.12 22.56
CA VAL A 104 -29.16 14.49 22.31
C VAL A 104 -28.83 15.77 23.07
N ARG A 105 -27.77 15.72 23.87
CA ARG A 105 -27.26 16.87 24.65
C ARG A 105 -25.96 17.44 24.14
N ARG A 106 -25.20 16.65 23.36
CA ARG A 106 -23.91 17.07 22.80
C ARG A 106 -23.89 16.82 21.31
N ILE A 107 -23.81 17.90 20.53
CA ILE A 107 -23.69 17.85 19.07
C ILE A 107 -22.26 18.23 18.71
N CYS A 108 -21.60 17.39 17.94
CA CYS A 108 -20.22 17.55 17.51
C CYS A 108 -20.16 17.59 15.98
N ALA A 109 -19.17 18.28 15.45
CA ALA A 109 -18.81 18.25 14.03
C ALA A 109 -17.29 18.15 13.89
N VAL A 110 -16.82 17.39 12.91
CA VAL A 110 -15.42 17.37 12.48
C VAL A 110 -15.38 17.80 11.03
N MET A 111 -14.55 18.77 10.71
CA MET A 111 -14.42 19.32 9.35
C MET A 111 -12.96 19.68 9.08
N PRO A 112 -12.53 19.57 7.81
CA PRO A 112 -11.22 20.09 7.40
C PRO A 112 -11.10 21.59 7.70
N GLU A 113 -9.89 22.05 7.96
CA GLU A 113 -9.63 23.47 8.13
C GLU A 113 -9.96 24.25 6.85
N GLY A 114 -10.70 25.36 7.00
CA GLY A 114 -11.17 26.14 5.85
C GLY A 114 -12.41 25.63 5.14
N ALA A 115 -13.06 24.56 5.65
CA ALA A 115 -14.31 24.08 5.08
C ALA A 115 -15.42 25.15 5.09
N THR A 116 -16.17 25.24 4.01
CA THR A 116 -17.21 26.27 3.80
C THR A 116 -18.35 26.22 4.82
N GLY A 117 -18.56 25.09 5.51
CA GLY A 117 -19.56 24.91 6.56
C GLY A 117 -19.18 25.46 7.93
N ALA A 118 -17.91 25.73 8.19
CA ALA A 118 -17.40 26.16 9.52
C ALA A 118 -18.09 27.43 10.02
N ALA A 119 -18.24 28.45 9.18
CA ALA A 119 -18.90 29.70 9.53
C ALA A 119 -20.38 29.49 9.93
N ALA A 120 -21.08 28.53 9.32
CA ALA A 120 -22.47 28.23 9.67
C ALA A 120 -22.58 27.63 11.07
N LEU A 121 -21.64 26.75 11.44
CA LEU A 121 -21.56 26.15 12.79
C LEU A 121 -21.25 27.23 13.84
N GLU A 122 -20.26 28.09 13.60
CA GLU A 122 -19.89 29.16 14.53
C GLU A 122 -21.06 30.14 14.74
N ASN A 123 -21.74 30.54 13.66
CA ASN A 123 -22.93 31.40 13.72
C ASN A 123 -24.13 30.72 14.45
N SER A 124 -24.16 29.36 14.49
CA SER A 124 -25.18 28.58 15.21
C SER A 124 -24.78 28.28 16.67
N GLY A 125 -23.68 28.87 17.17
CA GLY A 125 -23.26 28.77 18.56
C GLY A 125 -22.34 27.58 18.88
N TYR A 126 -21.79 26.92 17.87
CA TYR A 126 -20.77 25.90 18.08
C TYR A 126 -19.44 26.52 18.48
N THR A 127 -18.79 25.94 19.45
CA THR A 127 -17.46 26.39 19.89
C THR A 127 -16.37 25.60 19.17
N ARG A 128 -15.56 26.29 18.39
CA ARG A 128 -14.35 25.69 17.78
C ARG A 128 -13.39 25.24 18.89
N ARG A 129 -12.89 24.01 18.79
CA ARG A 129 -11.86 23.46 19.66
C ARG A 129 -10.54 23.44 18.91
N GLU A 130 -9.59 24.28 19.32
CA GLU A 130 -8.22 24.25 18.82
C GLU A 130 -7.43 23.10 19.47
N LYS A 131 -6.41 22.61 18.78
CA LYS A 131 -5.49 21.55 19.24
C LYS A 131 -6.11 20.16 19.38
N LEU A 132 -7.17 19.88 18.62
CA LEU A 132 -7.64 18.51 18.41
C LEU A 132 -6.86 17.90 17.24
N VAL A 133 -6.42 16.65 17.40
CA VAL A 133 -5.81 15.86 16.34
C VAL A 133 -6.78 14.73 16.04
N TYR A 134 -7.15 14.59 14.78
CA TYR A 134 -7.97 13.51 14.29
C TYR A 134 -7.06 12.38 13.84
N TYR A 135 -7.32 11.17 14.29
CA TYR A 135 -6.64 9.96 13.84
C TYR A 135 -7.67 9.05 13.19
N GLU A 136 -7.36 8.57 12.03
CA GLU A 136 -8.18 7.65 11.27
C GLU A 136 -7.34 6.42 10.90
N LEU A 137 -7.96 5.25 11.01
CA LEU A 137 -7.45 4.00 10.48
C LEU A 137 -8.52 3.43 9.57
N ILE A 138 -8.22 3.40 8.28
CA ILE A 138 -9.12 2.80 7.29
C ILE A 138 -8.72 1.34 7.13
N GLU A 139 -9.62 0.43 7.47
CA GLU A 139 -9.45 -0.99 7.20
C GLU A 139 -9.99 -1.28 5.79
N HIS A 140 -9.10 -1.63 4.88
CA HIS A 140 -9.44 -1.89 3.48
C HIS A 140 -10.11 -3.25 3.26
N LEU A 141 -10.02 -4.16 4.24
CA LEU A 141 -10.57 -5.51 4.14
C LEU A 141 -11.81 -5.68 5.00
N GLY A 142 -12.89 -6.16 4.40
CA GLY A 142 -14.03 -6.68 5.13
C GLY A 142 -13.68 -7.99 5.89
N PRO A 143 -14.51 -8.41 6.89
CA PRO A 143 -14.23 -9.61 7.68
C PRO A 143 -14.01 -10.88 6.86
N ASP A 144 -14.78 -11.07 5.77
CA ASP A 144 -14.68 -12.24 4.91
C ASP A 144 -13.37 -12.22 4.12
N GLN A 145 -12.97 -11.06 3.60
CA GLN A 145 -11.69 -10.89 2.90
C GLN A 145 -10.49 -11.04 3.85
N ALA A 146 -10.62 -10.58 5.10
CA ALA A 146 -9.58 -10.76 6.11
C ALA A 146 -9.36 -12.24 6.45
N ASN A 147 -10.44 -13.03 6.57
CA ASN A 147 -10.37 -14.47 6.78
C ASN A 147 -9.73 -15.17 5.56
N LEU A 148 -10.18 -14.84 4.36
CA LEU A 148 -9.62 -15.39 3.13
C LEU A 148 -8.12 -15.07 2.98
N LEU A 149 -7.73 -13.83 3.29
CA LEU A 149 -6.32 -13.41 3.29
C LEU A 149 -5.48 -14.28 4.25
N ALA A 150 -5.99 -14.54 5.45
CA ALA A 150 -5.32 -15.38 6.43
C ALA A 150 -5.20 -16.84 5.96
N ASP A 151 -6.25 -17.41 5.35
CA ASP A 151 -6.25 -18.77 4.79
C ASP A 151 -5.23 -18.92 3.65
N LEU A 152 -5.06 -17.88 2.84
CA LEU A 152 -4.04 -17.80 1.79
C LEU A 152 -2.61 -17.55 2.33
N GLY A 153 -2.46 -17.39 3.66
CA GLY A 153 -1.18 -17.03 4.28
C GLY A 153 -0.72 -15.61 3.97
N GLY A 154 -1.67 -14.76 3.57
CA GLY A 154 -1.41 -13.36 3.29
C GLY A 154 -1.34 -12.51 4.56
N GLN A 155 -0.90 -11.29 4.41
CA GLN A 155 -0.70 -10.35 5.52
C GLN A 155 -0.91 -8.89 5.09
N ILE A 156 -1.33 -8.06 6.02
CA ILE A 156 -1.22 -6.61 5.89
C ILE A 156 0.21 -6.23 6.30
N VAL A 157 0.94 -5.64 5.37
CA VAL A 157 2.33 -5.25 5.59
C VAL A 157 2.36 -3.93 6.34
N PRO A 158 3.13 -3.78 7.44
CA PRO A 158 3.22 -2.53 8.18
C PRO A 158 3.63 -1.35 7.30
N PRO A 159 3.08 -0.15 7.55
CA PRO A 159 3.49 1.06 6.84
C PRO A 159 4.97 1.38 7.14
N GLY A 160 5.65 2.02 6.19
CA GLY A 160 7.01 2.52 6.38
C GLY A 160 8.12 1.60 5.87
N LEU A 161 7.84 0.38 5.42
CA LEU A 161 8.88 -0.53 4.89
C LEU A 161 9.63 0.06 3.68
N TRP A 162 9.02 0.98 2.96
CA TRP A 162 9.70 1.70 1.87
C TRP A 162 10.89 2.51 2.36
N GLY A 163 10.74 3.21 3.48
CA GLY A 163 11.83 3.92 4.15
C GLY A 163 12.88 3.01 4.75
N ASP A 164 12.48 1.79 5.09
CA ASP A 164 13.34 0.78 5.68
C ASP A 164 14.25 0.09 4.66
N LEU A 165 13.96 0.18 3.36
CA LEU A 165 14.89 -0.28 2.32
C LEU A 165 16.11 0.65 2.30
N ALA A 166 17.22 0.17 2.83
CA ALA A 166 18.44 0.94 2.88
C ALA A 166 19.15 0.98 1.53
N GLY A 167 19.48 2.18 1.04
CA GLY A 167 20.13 2.37 -0.26
C GLY A 167 19.27 2.02 -1.46
N MET A 168 19.91 1.66 -2.58
CA MET A 168 19.26 1.24 -3.84
C MET A 168 18.31 2.33 -4.41
N GLU A 169 18.78 3.57 -4.36
CA GLU A 169 17.95 4.75 -4.70
C GLU A 169 17.51 4.75 -6.17
N TYR A 170 18.31 4.17 -7.05
CA TYR A 170 17.97 4.05 -8.48
C TYR A 170 16.77 3.12 -8.69
N GLU A 171 16.82 1.93 -8.10
CA GLU A 171 15.73 0.94 -8.14
C GLU A 171 14.46 1.49 -7.50
N LYS A 172 14.60 2.14 -6.33
CA LYS A 172 13.48 2.81 -5.65
C LYS A 172 12.81 3.84 -6.54
N GLN A 173 13.57 4.73 -7.18
CA GLN A 173 13.02 5.76 -8.06
C GLN A 173 12.27 5.17 -9.26
N ILE A 174 12.77 4.09 -9.84
CA ILE A 174 12.08 3.40 -10.93
C ILE A 174 10.77 2.81 -10.44
N ILE A 175 10.81 2.06 -9.35
CA ILE A 175 9.64 1.40 -8.78
C ILE A 175 8.60 2.44 -8.34
N GLU A 176 9.00 3.51 -7.66
CA GLU A 176 8.10 4.59 -7.25
C GLU A 176 7.37 5.18 -8.47
N ARG A 177 8.11 5.65 -9.46
CA ARG A 177 7.54 6.36 -10.63
C ARG A 177 6.76 5.47 -11.57
N ARG A 178 7.17 4.21 -11.75
CA ARG A 178 6.60 3.31 -12.76
C ARG A 178 5.54 2.36 -12.22
N ILE A 179 5.57 2.09 -10.91
CA ILE A 179 4.68 1.12 -10.28
C ILE A 179 3.80 1.81 -9.24
N VAL A 180 4.41 2.38 -8.20
CA VAL A 180 3.67 2.88 -7.04
C VAL A 180 2.82 4.09 -7.40
N ASP A 181 3.41 5.14 -7.99
CA ASP A 181 2.68 6.37 -8.32
C ASP A 181 1.45 6.13 -9.22
N PRO A 182 1.54 5.34 -10.32
CA PRO A 182 0.37 5.09 -11.16
C PRO A 182 -0.71 4.25 -10.47
N LEU A 183 -0.33 3.33 -9.57
CA LEU A 183 -1.28 2.50 -8.82
C LEU A 183 -1.91 3.26 -7.65
N ALA A 184 -1.16 4.12 -6.98
CA ALA A 184 -1.65 4.95 -5.88
C ALA A 184 -2.54 6.11 -6.36
N HIS A 185 -2.37 6.55 -7.61
CA HIS A 185 -3.08 7.69 -8.18
C HIS A 185 -3.70 7.37 -9.55
N PRO A 186 -4.62 6.37 -9.65
CA PRO A 186 -5.16 5.89 -10.91
C PRO A 186 -5.89 6.97 -11.71
N GLU A 187 -6.62 7.86 -11.04
CA GLU A 187 -7.32 8.99 -11.69
C GLU A 187 -6.35 9.98 -12.35
N VAL A 188 -5.19 10.22 -11.73
CA VAL A 188 -4.15 11.07 -12.32
C VAL A 188 -3.50 10.36 -13.49
N ALA A 189 -3.18 9.08 -13.34
CA ALA A 189 -2.60 8.26 -14.39
C ALA A 189 -3.50 8.25 -15.64
N GLU A 190 -4.80 8.01 -15.49
CA GLU A 190 -5.79 8.00 -16.57
C GLU A 190 -5.84 9.35 -17.31
N ARG A 191 -5.83 10.46 -16.57
CA ARG A 191 -5.84 11.81 -17.14
C ARG A 191 -4.67 12.08 -18.09
N TYR A 192 -3.53 11.45 -17.85
CA TYR A 192 -2.33 11.54 -18.69
C TYR A 192 -2.15 10.36 -19.64
N GLY A 193 -3.13 9.45 -19.73
CA GLY A 193 -3.05 8.25 -20.57
C GLY A 193 -2.00 7.23 -20.10
N VAL A 194 -1.63 7.25 -18.82
CA VAL A 194 -0.71 6.28 -18.21
C VAL A 194 -1.53 5.11 -17.70
N SER A 195 -1.25 3.92 -18.22
CA SER A 195 -1.87 2.69 -17.72
C SER A 195 -1.07 2.17 -16.51
N PRO A 196 -1.69 2.02 -15.33
CA PRO A 196 -1.01 1.42 -14.18
C PRO A 196 -0.51 0.00 -14.50
N PRO A 197 0.69 -0.37 -14.07
CA PRO A 197 1.20 -1.71 -14.30
C PRO A 197 0.42 -2.75 -13.49
N LYS A 198 0.27 -3.94 -14.05
CA LYS A 198 -0.49 -5.03 -13.41
C LYS A 198 0.35 -6.27 -13.15
N ALA A 199 1.51 -6.37 -13.80
CA ALA A 199 2.45 -7.44 -13.57
C ALA A 199 3.89 -6.98 -13.85
N VAL A 200 4.80 -7.30 -12.91
CA VAL A 200 6.21 -6.94 -13.00
C VAL A 200 7.12 -8.11 -12.60
N ILE A 201 8.30 -8.14 -13.19
CA ILE A 201 9.35 -9.09 -12.82
C ILE A 201 10.48 -8.32 -12.15
N LEU A 202 10.89 -8.77 -10.96
CA LEU A 202 12.13 -8.35 -10.29
C LEU A 202 13.17 -9.45 -10.52
N PHE A 203 14.29 -9.14 -11.13
CA PHE A 203 15.33 -10.12 -11.37
C PHE A 203 16.69 -9.66 -10.85
N GLY A 204 17.51 -10.59 -10.42
CA GLY A 204 18.86 -10.31 -9.93
C GLY A 204 19.39 -11.40 -9.02
N PRO A 205 20.64 -11.30 -8.61
CA PRO A 205 21.26 -12.31 -7.76
C PRO A 205 20.49 -12.59 -6.48
N PRO A 206 20.65 -13.76 -5.83
CA PRO A 206 20.05 -14.04 -4.55
C PRO A 206 20.54 -13.07 -3.47
N GLY A 207 19.68 -12.76 -2.50
CA GLY A 207 20.01 -11.90 -1.38
C GLY A 207 20.02 -10.38 -1.68
N THR A 208 19.67 -9.94 -2.90
CA THR A 208 19.63 -8.52 -3.27
C THR A 208 18.38 -7.77 -2.81
N GLY A 209 17.40 -8.47 -2.19
CA GLY A 209 16.25 -7.83 -1.56
C GLY A 209 14.98 -7.78 -2.43
N LYS A 210 14.85 -8.63 -3.46
CA LYS A 210 13.64 -8.69 -4.32
C LYS A 210 12.34 -8.83 -3.54
N THR A 211 12.29 -9.75 -2.58
CA THR A 211 11.13 -9.95 -1.69
C THR A 211 10.88 -8.72 -0.81
N SER A 212 11.94 -8.06 -0.34
CA SER A 212 11.83 -6.82 0.44
C SER A 212 11.23 -5.68 -0.40
N PHE A 213 11.60 -5.57 -1.68
CA PHE A 213 10.98 -4.60 -2.59
C PHE A 213 9.50 -4.90 -2.82
N ALA A 214 9.12 -6.17 -3.03
CA ALA A 214 7.72 -6.54 -3.20
C ALA A 214 6.86 -6.19 -1.96
N LYS A 215 7.37 -6.47 -0.75
CA LYS A 215 6.73 -6.08 0.51
C LYS A 215 6.68 -4.56 0.68
N ALA A 216 7.72 -3.85 0.29
CA ALA A 216 7.75 -2.39 0.38
C ALA A 216 6.77 -1.74 -0.61
N ILE A 217 6.56 -2.30 -1.80
CA ILE A 217 5.51 -1.87 -2.74
C ILE A 217 4.13 -2.03 -2.08
N SER A 218 3.83 -3.21 -1.51
CA SER A 218 2.58 -3.46 -0.78
C SER A 218 2.39 -2.47 0.38
N SER A 219 3.42 -2.27 1.20
CA SER A 219 3.41 -1.28 2.30
C SER A 219 3.12 0.14 1.82
N ARG A 220 3.65 0.52 0.65
CA ARG A 220 3.50 1.86 0.07
C ARG A 220 2.11 2.07 -0.52
N LEU A 221 1.52 1.03 -1.10
CA LEU A 221 0.15 1.03 -1.63
C LEU A 221 -0.91 0.86 -0.54
N GLY A 222 -0.55 0.31 0.63
CA GLY A 222 -1.50 -0.09 1.67
C GLY A 222 -2.27 -1.39 1.33
N TRP A 223 -1.87 -2.10 0.28
CA TRP A 223 -2.57 -3.29 -0.19
C TRP A 223 -2.13 -4.55 0.54
N PRO A 224 -3.01 -5.55 0.70
CA PRO A 224 -2.65 -6.86 1.21
C PRO A 224 -1.54 -7.52 0.39
N PHE A 225 -0.67 -8.27 1.05
CA PHE A 225 0.43 -9.00 0.46
C PHE A 225 0.21 -10.50 0.60
N VAL A 226 0.20 -11.23 -0.51
CA VAL A 226 0.17 -12.69 -0.53
C VAL A 226 1.40 -13.21 -1.25
N GLU A 227 2.11 -14.15 -0.61
CA GLU A 227 3.29 -14.79 -1.15
C GLU A 227 2.96 -16.24 -1.52
N LEU A 228 2.98 -16.55 -2.81
CA LEU A 228 2.82 -17.90 -3.30
C LEU A 228 4.18 -18.59 -3.44
N PHE A 229 4.29 -19.73 -2.81
CA PHE A 229 5.44 -20.61 -2.91
C PHE A 229 5.09 -21.80 -3.81
N PRO A 230 5.69 -21.94 -5.00
CA PRO A 230 5.42 -23.07 -5.91
C PRO A 230 5.62 -24.43 -5.23
N SER A 231 6.65 -24.55 -4.40
CA SER A 231 6.95 -25.76 -3.62
C SER A 231 5.84 -26.15 -2.63
N ARG A 232 5.19 -25.15 -1.98
CA ARG A 232 4.06 -25.42 -1.07
C ARG A 232 2.81 -25.84 -1.83
N LEU A 233 2.51 -25.18 -2.96
CA LEU A 233 1.38 -25.54 -3.82
C LEU A 233 1.52 -26.95 -4.37
N ALA A 234 2.73 -27.40 -4.68
CA ALA A 234 3.00 -28.75 -5.13
C ALA A 234 2.73 -29.82 -4.03
N ALA A 235 2.94 -29.45 -2.75
CA ALA A 235 2.79 -30.37 -1.62
C ALA A 235 1.32 -30.55 -1.17
N THR A 236 0.46 -29.57 -1.38
CA THR A 236 -0.92 -29.55 -0.86
C THR A 236 -1.97 -30.01 -1.87
N GLY A 237 -1.68 -29.96 -3.17
CA GLY A 237 -2.66 -30.23 -4.23
C GLY A 237 -2.78 -31.69 -4.60
N THR A 238 -3.98 -32.29 -4.54
CA THR A 238 -4.28 -33.64 -5.03
C THR A 238 -4.33 -33.74 -6.56
N GLY A 239 -4.51 -32.59 -7.24
CA GLY A 239 -4.62 -32.49 -8.71
C GLY A 239 -3.31 -32.03 -9.42
N GLY A 240 -2.22 -31.92 -8.69
CA GLY A 240 -0.94 -31.41 -9.18
C GLY A 240 -0.84 -29.88 -9.20
N LEU A 241 0.40 -29.37 -9.35
CA LEU A 241 0.73 -27.95 -9.20
C LEU A 241 -0.09 -27.00 -10.10
N ALA A 242 -0.42 -27.41 -11.33
CA ALA A 242 -1.25 -26.60 -12.23
C ALA A 242 -2.70 -26.42 -11.73
N ALA A 243 -3.27 -27.43 -11.07
CA ALA A 243 -4.59 -27.34 -10.46
C ALA A 243 -4.55 -26.45 -9.21
N SER A 244 -3.55 -26.63 -8.35
CA SER A 244 -3.37 -25.82 -7.15
C SER A 244 -3.14 -24.34 -7.48
N LEU A 245 -2.40 -24.02 -8.54
CA LEU A 245 -2.26 -22.64 -9.03
C LEU A 245 -3.61 -22.05 -9.46
N ARG A 246 -4.43 -22.84 -10.16
CA ARG A 246 -5.76 -22.37 -10.59
C ARG A 246 -6.67 -22.09 -9.39
N GLU A 247 -6.71 -22.97 -8.40
CA GLU A 247 -7.47 -22.76 -7.16
C GLU A 247 -6.98 -21.51 -6.42
N ALA A 248 -5.67 -21.38 -6.18
CA ALA A 248 -5.12 -20.20 -5.51
C ALA A 248 -5.44 -18.89 -6.24
N PHE A 249 -5.36 -18.88 -7.58
CA PHE A 249 -5.73 -17.67 -8.34
C PHE A 249 -7.24 -17.39 -8.32
N ALA A 250 -8.09 -18.41 -8.20
CA ALA A 250 -9.53 -18.23 -8.02
C ALA A 250 -9.86 -17.62 -6.66
N ASP A 251 -9.22 -18.11 -5.59
CA ASP A 251 -9.39 -17.56 -4.24
C ASP A 251 -8.86 -16.11 -4.16
N LEU A 252 -7.71 -15.82 -4.77
CA LEU A 252 -7.14 -14.48 -4.87
C LEU A 252 -8.05 -13.52 -5.66
N ALA A 253 -8.90 -14.04 -6.52
CA ALA A 253 -9.86 -13.23 -7.28
C ALA A 253 -11.00 -12.66 -6.44
N GLU A 254 -11.21 -13.13 -5.21
CA GLU A 254 -12.19 -12.60 -4.26
C GLU A 254 -11.66 -11.39 -3.46
N LEU A 255 -10.35 -11.10 -3.55
CA LEU A 255 -9.75 -9.92 -2.92
C LEU A 255 -9.80 -8.74 -3.89
N ASP A 256 -10.26 -7.58 -3.43
CA ASP A 256 -10.36 -6.37 -4.25
C ASP A 256 -8.99 -5.77 -4.55
N GLU A 257 -8.18 -5.57 -3.52
CA GLU A 257 -6.82 -5.02 -3.60
C GLU A 257 -5.80 -6.09 -3.22
N LEU A 258 -4.69 -6.19 -3.97
CA LEU A 258 -3.73 -7.25 -3.73
C LEU A 258 -2.38 -6.99 -4.39
N VAL A 259 -1.29 -7.21 -3.65
CA VAL A 259 0.04 -7.49 -4.20
C VAL A 259 0.30 -8.98 -4.06
N LEU A 260 0.23 -9.68 -5.20
CA LEU A 260 0.58 -11.10 -5.29
C LEU A 260 2.06 -11.22 -5.60
N PHE A 261 2.81 -11.91 -4.76
CA PHE A 261 4.24 -12.17 -4.95
C PHE A 261 4.49 -13.65 -5.22
N ILE A 262 5.25 -13.94 -6.28
CA ILE A 262 5.72 -15.29 -6.60
C ILE A 262 7.24 -15.25 -6.62
N ASP A 263 7.88 -15.88 -5.62
CA ASP A 263 9.33 -16.02 -5.59
C ASP A 263 9.78 -17.21 -6.42
N GLU A 264 11.03 -17.16 -6.88
CA GLU A 264 11.65 -18.22 -7.67
C GLU A 264 10.76 -18.69 -8.83
N VAL A 265 10.17 -17.72 -9.55
CA VAL A 265 9.20 -18.02 -10.61
C VAL A 265 9.78 -18.92 -11.72
N GLU A 266 11.11 -18.99 -11.84
CA GLU A 266 11.82 -19.93 -12.72
C GLU A 266 11.47 -21.38 -12.45
N GLU A 267 11.06 -21.76 -11.22
CA GLU A 267 10.63 -23.13 -10.89
C GLU A 267 9.36 -23.56 -11.65
N ILE A 268 8.48 -22.59 -11.96
CA ILE A 268 7.18 -22.82 -12.60
C ILE A 268 7.06 -22.19 -13.99
N ALA A 269 8.03 -21.40 -14.40
CA ALA A 269 8.05 -20.65 -15.65
C ALA A 269 9.25 -21.02 -16.53
N THR A 270 9.72 -22.25 -16.46
CA THR A 270 10.92 -22.75 -17.11
C THR A 270 10.83 -22.70 -18.64
N ALA A 271 11.96 -22.38 -19.29
CA ALA A 271 12.07 -22.43 -20.73
C ALA A 271 11.76 -23.82 -21.29
N ARG A 272 11.09 -23.90 -22.44
CA ARG A 272 10.57 -25.14 -23.03
C ARG A 272 11.64 -26.16 -23.41
N THR A 273 12.87 -25.70 -23.54
CA THR A 273 14.00 -26.57 -23.96
C THR A 273 14.44 -27.45 -22.78
N GLY A 274 14.12 -28.73 -22.85
CA GLY A 274 14.46 -29.72 -21.80
C GLY A 274 13.43 -29.90 -20.68
N ALA A 275 12.34 -29.16 -20.69
CA ALA A 275 11.28 -29.27 -19.68
C ALA A 275 10.42 -30.53 -19.89
N SER A 276 10.01 -31.15 -18.78
CA SER A 276 9.05 -32.29 -18.80
C SER A 276 7.65 -31.82 -19.21
N THR A 277 6.80 -32.78 -19.64
CA THR A 277 5.40 -32.49 -20.00
C THR A 277 4.63 -31.87 -18.82
N ALA A 278 4.94 -32.24 -17.58
CA ALA A 278 4.30 -31.74 -16.38
C ALA A 278 4.70 -30.28 -16.15
N GLU A 279 6.00 -29.92 -16.24
CA GLU A 279 6.50 -28.55 -16.10
C GLU A 279 5.93 -27.63 -17.19
N LEU A 280 5.84 -28.10 -18.43
CA LEU A 280 5.19 -27.36 -19.51
C LEU A 280 3.70 -27.10 -19.22
N GLY A 281 3.03 -28.04 -18.57
CA GLY A 281 1.64 -27.91 -18.13
C GLY A 281 1.46 -26.75 -17.13
N VAL A 282 2.34 -26.67 -16.14
CA VAL A 282 2.35 -25.59 -15.11
C VAL A 282 2.64 -24.23 -15.74
N THR A 283 3.69 -24.16 -16.56
CA THR A 283 4.05 -22.93 -17.28
C THR A 283 2.91 -22.42 -18.16
N ASN A 284 2.25 -23.31 -18.91
CA ASN A 284 1.12 -22.94 -19.75
C ASN A 284 -0.09 -22.48 -18.93
N GLU A 285 -0.34 -23.08 -17.76
CA GLU A 285 -1.43 -22.65 -16.87
C GLU A 285 -1.16 -21.26 -16.31
N LEU A 286 0.04 -20.99 -15.79
CA LEU A 286 0.41 -19.67 -15.31
C LEU A 286 0.29 -18.62 -16.41
N LEU A 287 0.69 -18.94 -17.65
CA LEU A 287 0.54 -18.06 -18.81
C LEU A 287 -0.92 -17.73 -19.17
N LYS A 288 -1.90 -18.54 -18.73
CA LYS A 288 -3.34 -18.23 -18.88
C LYS A 288 -3.88 -17.44 -17.69
N LEU A 289 -3.39 -17.72 -16.48
CA LEU A 289 -3.84 -17.06 -15.24
C LEU A 289 -3.40 -15.59 -15.18
N ILE A 290 -2.19 -15.27 -15.64
CA ILE A 290 -1.67 -13.90 -15.62
C ILE A 290 -2.59 -12.91 -16.36
N PRO A 291 -3.03 -13.14 -17.61
CA PRO A 291 -3.94 -12.24 -18.30
C PRO A 291 -5.29 -12.06 -17.57
N ALA A 292 -5.84 -13.13 -16.97
CA ALA A 292 -7.07 -13.04 -16.19
C ALA A 292 -6.89 -12.20 -14.92
N PHE A 293 -5.81 -12.41 -14.18
CA PHE A 293 -5.45 -11.61 -13.00
C PHE A 293 -5.29 -10.13 -13.32
N ARG A 294 -4.74 -9.82 -14.48
CA ARG A 294 -4.52 -8.45 -14.97
C ARG A 294 -5.79 -7.69 -15.39
N GLN A 295 -6.96 -8.33 -15.43
CA GLN A 295 -8.22 -7.65 -15.75
C GLN A 295 -8.72 -6.75 -14.61
N HIS A 296 -8.21 -6.94 -13.40
CA HIS A 296 -8.57 -6.12 -12.23
C HIS A 296 -7.56 -4.98 -12.02
N ASP A 297 -8.06 -3.78 -11.73
CA ASP A 297 -7.24 -2.56 -11.67
C ASP A 297 -6.42 -2.44 -10.40
N SER A 298 -6.95 -2.91 -9.26
CA SER A 298 -6.30 -2.80 -7.95
C SER A 298 -5.50 -4.05 -7.56
N ARG A 299 -4.90 -4.74 -8.55
CA ARG A 299 -4.08 -5.94 -8.33
C ARG A 299 -2.74 -5.81 -9.04
N LEU A 300 -1.68 -6.16 -8.32
CA LEU A 300 -0.32 -6.19 -8.85
C LEU A 300 0.30 -7.58 -8.65
N LEU A 301 0.70 -8.22 -9.73
CA LEU A 301 1.53 -9.41 -9.69
C LEU A 301 3.01 -9.00 -9.73
N VAL A 302 3.76 -9.44 -8.73
CA VAL A 302 5.23 -9.28 -8.67
C VAL A 302 5.86 -10.66 -8.69
N CYS A 303 6.59 -10.98 -9.74
CA CYS A 303 7.39 -12.21 -9.81
C CYS A 303 8.85 -11.89 -9.52
N ALA A 304 9.53 -12.74 -8.76
CA ALA A 304 10.97 -12.64 -8.55
C ALA A 304 11.70 -13.84 -9.17
N THR A 305 12.88 -13.59 -9.72
CA THR A 305 13.75 -14.63 -10.26
C THR A 305 15.22 -14.34 -10.03
N ASN A 306 15.99 -15.38 -9.76
CA ASN A 306 17.45 -15.29 -9.71
C ASN A 306 18.08 -15.53 -11.10
N ALA A 307 17.30 -16.09 -12.03
CA ALA A 307 17.80 -16.54 -13.35
C ALA A 307 16.83 -16.13 -14.48
N VAL A 308 16.83 -14.84 -14.85
CA VAL A 308 15.93 -14.31 -15.90
C VAL A 308 16.08 -15.04 -17.24
N HIS A 309 17.29 -15.52 -17.56
CA HIS A 309 17.57 -16.27 -18.78
C HIS A 309 16.89 -17.66 -18.82
N SER A 310 16.53 -18.23 -17.68
CA SER A 310 15.85 -19.54 -17.59
C SER A 310 14.36 -19.46 -17.80
N LEU A 311 13.78 -18.26 -17.80
CA LEU A 311 12.34 -18.08 -18.00
C LEU A 311 11.94 -18.36 -19.44
N ASP A 312 10.76 -18.96 -19.63
CA ASP A 312 10.15 -19.07 -20.97
C ASP A 312 9.99 -17.67 -21.57
N SER A 313 10.51 -17.45 -22.76
CA SER A 313 10.46 -16.17 -23.45
C SER A 313 9.04 -15.59 -23.59
N ALA A 314 8.03 -16.45 -23.50
CA ALA A 314 6.64 -16.03 -23.51
C ALA A 314 6.27 -15.16 -22.29
N PHE A 315 6.91 -15.35 -21.12
CA PHE A 315 6.72 -14.49 -19.96
C PHE A 315 7.24 -13.07 -20.20
N LEU A 316 8.36 -12.96 -20.87
CA LEU A 316 9.04 -11.67 -21.10
C LEU A 316 8.38 -10.84 -22.21
N ARG A 317 7.37 -11.38 -22.92
CA ARG A 317 6.68 -10.64 -23.98
C ARG A 317 5.81 -9.51 -23.42
N PRO A 318 5.74 -8.36 -24.13
CA PRO A 318 4.77 -7.30 -23.84
C PRO A 318 3.35 -7.83 -23.76
N GLY A 319 2.54 -7.26 -22.84
CA GLY A 319 1.16 -7.68 -22.59
C GLY A 319 0.99 -8.77 -21.52
N ARG A 320 2.10 -9.32 -21.00
CA ARG A 320 2.10 -10.20 -19.82
C ARG A 320 2.70 -9.52 -18.61
N PHE A 321 3.97 -9.15 -18.71
CA PHE A 321 4.62 -8.31 -17.72
C PHE A 321 4.88 -6.92 -18.30
N ASP A 322 4.57 -5.89 -17.55
CA ASP A 322 4.73 -4.50 -17.97
C ASP A 322 6.18 -4.06 -17.85
N TYR A 323 6.80 -4.45 -16.74
CA TYR A 323 8.20 -4.12 -16.45
C TYR A 323 9.02 -5.35 -16.08
N VAL A 324 10.30 -5.32 -16.41
CA VAL A 324 11.32 -6.30 -16.02
C VAL A 324 12.45 -5.50 -15.39
N ILE A 325 12.47 -5.47 -14.06
CA ILE A 325 13.28 -4.53 -13.28
C ILE A 325 14.47 -5.29 -12.68
N PRO A 326 15.70 -4.85 -12.98
CA PRO A 326 16.89 -5.39 -12.35
C PRO A 326 16.98 -4.91 -10.90
N VAL A 327 17.16 -5.85 -9.97
CA VAL A 327 17.48 -5.60 -8.56
C VAL A 327 18.87 -6.14 -8.30
N GLY A 328 19.83 -5.26 -8.46
CA GLY A 328 21.24 -5.62 -8.47
C GLY A 328 21.89 -5.70 -7.10
N PRO A 329 23.17 -6.00 -7.05
CA PRO A 329 23.98 -5.88 -5.85
C PRO A 329 24.01 -4.43 -5.37
N PRO A 330 24.06 -4.21 -4.05
CA PRO A 330 24.16 -2.86 -3.52
C PRO A 330 25.49 -2.22 -3.92
N ASP A 331 25.44 -1.00 -4.46
CA ASP A 331 26.62 -0.17 -4.66
C ASP A 331 27.23 0.28 -3.31
N GLN A 332 28.35 0.97 -3.34
CA GLN A 332 29.02 1.38 -2.09
C GLN A 332 28.14 2.30 -1.23
N PRO A 333 27.44 3.32 -1.77
CA PRO A 333 26.45 4.10 -1.01
C PRO A 333 25.34 3.25 -0.39
N ALA A 334 24.81 2.28 -1.14
CA ALA A 334 23.79 1.37 -0.63
C ALA A 334 24.34 0.47 0.48
N ARG A 335 25.53 -0.12 0.34
CA ARG A 335 26.15 -0.90 1.41
C ARG A 335 26.39 -0.07 2.66
N ARG A 336 26.80 1.19 2.50
CA ARG A 336 26.93 2.12 3.63
C ARG A 336 25.59 2.29 4.35
N ALA A 337 24.52 2.57 3.63
CA ALA A 337 23.18 2.74 4.22
C ALA A 337 22.69 1.47 4.91
N VAL A 338 22.97 0.29 4.35
CA VAL A 338 22.68 -1.01 4.98
C VAL A 338 23.46 -1.19 6.27
N TRP A 339 24.76 -0.86 6.29
CA TRP A 339 25.57 -0.89 7.51
C TRP A 339 25.03 0.07 8.57
N GLU A 340 24.75 1.32 8.21
CA GLU A 340 24.19 2.33 9.12
C GLU A 340 22.89 1.81 9.77
N ARG A 341 22.01 1.18 9.00
CA ARG A 341 20.76 0.59 9.51
C ARG A 341 21.01 -0.48 10.58
N TYR A 342 21.90 -1.44 10.31
CA TYR A 342 22.16 -2.53 11.25
C TYR A 342 23.04 -2.14 12.44
N LEU A 343 23.76 -1.05 12.35
CA LEU A 343 24.56 -0.49 13.46
C LEU A 343 23.76 0.49 14.33
N ASN A 344 22.66 1.08 13.81
CA ASN A 344 21.78 1.96 14.57
C ASN A 344 21.14 1.20 15.75
N GLY A 345 21.50 1.62 16.97
CA GLY A 345 21.01 1.04 18.23
C GLY A 345 21.94 0.02 18.90
N THR A 346 22.94 -0.50 18.21
CA THR A 346 23.86 -1.53 18.74
C THR A 346 25.22 -0.97 19.14
N VAL A 347 25.63 0.17 18.58
CA VAL A 347 26.99 0.70 18.71
C VAL A 347 26.95 2.16 19.16
N ARG A 348 27.44 2.42 20.38
CA ARG A 348 27.62 3.78 20.88
C ARG A 348 28.95 4.36 20.36
N GLY A 349 28.93 4.88 19.14
CA GLY A 349 29.96 5.76 18.58
C GLY A 349 31.29 5.09 18.22
N GLY A 350 31.89 5.47 17.11
CA GLY A 350 33.25 5.13 16.74
C GLY A 350 33.47 4.02 15.72
N VAL A 351 32.38 3.54 15.05
CA VAL A 351 32.53 2.60 13.92
C VAL A 351 32.64 3.37 12.62
N ASP A 352 33.68 3.10 11.86
CA ASP A 352 33.93 3.67 10.54
C ASP A 352 33.14 2.90 9.48
N VAL A 353 31.91 3.37 9.19
CA VAL A 353 31.00 2.73 8.24
C VAL A 353 31.55 2.76 6.79
N GLU A 354 32.32 3.77 6.43
CA GLU A 354 32.92 3.85 5.09
C GLU A 354 33.95 2.72 4.86
N ARG A 355 34.75 2.42 5.88
CA ARG A 355 35.67 1.27 5.84
C ARG A 355 34.91 -0.05 5.72
N LEU A 356 33.79 -0.20 6.44
CA LEU A 356 32.95 -1.41 6.38
C LEU A 356 32.31 -1.55 4.99
N ALA A 357 31.74 -0.46 4.43
CA ALA A 357 31.15 -0.44 3.09
C ALA A 357 32.16 -0.79 2.00
N THR A 358 33.41 -0.33 2.16
CA THR A 358 34.49 -0.66 1.22
C THR A 358 34.93 -2.13 1.37
N ALA A 359 35.09 -2.62 2.60
CA ALA A 359 35.54 -3.99 2.86
C ALA A 359 34.49 -5.05 2.49
N SER A 360 33.21 -4.67 2.41
CA SER A 360 32.08 -5.56 2.09
C SER A 360 31.70 -5.56 0.62
N GLU A 361 32.65 -5.37 -0.29
CA GLU A 361 32.43 -5.58 -1.72
C GLU A 361 31.91 -7.00 -1.98
N LEU A 362 30.97 -7.16 -2.89
CA LEU A 362 30.24 -8.40 -3.19
C LEU A 362 29.32 -8.91 -2.05
N PHE A 363 29.15 -8.17 -0.98
CA PHE A 363 28.18 -8.53 0.04
C PHE A 363 26.76 -8.08 -0.41
N THR A 364 25.80 -8.97 -0.20
CA THR A 364 24.37 -8.65 -0.26
C THR A 364 23.94 -7.95 1.02
N PRO A 365 22.76 -7.30 1.07
CA PRO A 365 22.17 -6.83 2.31
C PRO A 365 22.09 -7.91 3.41
N ALA A 366 21.83 -9.16 3.04
CA ALA A 366 21.79 -10.28 3.97
C ALA A 366 23.19 -10.64 4.53
N ASP A 367 24.22 -10.59 3.68
CA ASP A 367 25.61 -10.79 4.14
C ASP A 367 26.04 -9.69 5.11
N ILE A 368 25.66 -8.43 4.84
CA ILE A 368 25.95 -7.29 5.73
C ILE A 368 25.23 -7.45 7.06
N GLU A 369 23.96 -7.85 7.06
CA GLU A 369 23.20 -8.14 8.27
C GLU A 369 23.91 -9.22 9.10
N PHE A 370 24.31 -10.31 8.47
CA PHE A 370 25.01 -11.39 9.14
C PHE A 370 26.35 -10.93 9.71
N ALA A 371 27.14 -10.14 8.96
CA ALA A 371 28.40 -9.58 9.41
C ALA A 371 28.21 -8.61 10.59
N ALA A 372 27.18 -7.78 10.55
CA ALA A 372 26.85 -6.86 11.64
C ALA A 372 26.50 -7.61 12.93
N ARG A 373 25.67 -8.65 12.86
CA ARG A 373 25.35 -9.50 14.01
C ARG A 373 26.58 -10.20 14.56
N LYS A 374 27.43 -10.73 13.70
CA LYS A 374 28.65 -11.44 14.09
C LYS A 374 29.66 -10.51 14.78
N GLY A 375 29.86 -9.30 14.23
CA GLY A 375 30.72 -8.30 14.89
C GLY A 375 30.19 -7.84 16.24
N ALA A 376 28.87 -7.61 16.35
CA ALA A 376 28.20 -7.28 17.61
C ALA A 376 28.35 -8.43 18.65
N GLN A 377 28.21 -9.67 18.22
CA GLN A 377 28.39 -10.84 19.07
C GLN A 377 29.84 -10.94 19.59
N ALA A 378 30.84 -10.70 18.74
CA ALA A 378 32.24 -10.71 19.15
C ALA A 378 32.52 -9.62 20.19
N ALA A 379 31.96 -8.43 20.04
CA ALA A 379 32.07 -7.35 21.02
C ALA A 379 31.40 -7.73 22.36
N PHE A 380 30.22 -8.35 22.32
CA PHE A 380 29.51 -8.85 23.50
C PHE A 380 30.32 -9.92 24.23
N GLU A 381 30.89 -10.91 23.53
CA GLU A 381 31.70 -11.96 24.11
C GLU A 381 32.99 -11.42 24.76
N ARG A 382 33.58 -10.38 24.15
CA ARG A 382 34.73 -9.66 24.73
C ARG A 382 34.33 -8.99 26.05
N GLU A 383 33.18 -8.32 26.09
CA GLU A 383 32.67 -7.69 27.30
C GLU A 383 32.43 -8.71 28.43
N MET A 384 31.79 -9.83 28.11
CA MET A 384 31.51 -10.90 29.08
C MET A 384 32.78 -11.51 29.67
N ARG A 385 33.87 -11.50 28.90
CA ARG A 385 35.18 -12.02 29.33
C ARG A 385 35.95 -11.02 30.17
N ASP A 386 35.99 -9.78 29.72
CA ASP A 386 36.91 -8.75 30.22
C ASP A 386 36.25 -7.78 31.20
N GLY A 387 34.91 -7.65 31.20
CA GLY A 387 34.13 -6.80 32.10
C GLY A 387 34.44 -5.30 32.00
N ARG A 388 34.94 -4.84 30.82
CA ARG A 388 35.45 -3.47 30.65
C ARG A 388 34.48 -2.46 30.10
N GLY A 389 33.26 -2.86 29.70
CA GLY A 389 32.23 -1.96 29.11
C GLY A 389 32.65 -1.33 27.81
N LEU A 390 33.49 -1.97 27.01
CA LEU A 390 33.99 -1.43 25.77
C LEU A 390 32.97 -1.66 24.63
N PRO A 391 32.52 -0.60 23.94
CA PRO A 391 31.62 -0.75 22.81
C PRO A 391 32.28 -1.55 21.68
N ALA A 392 31.44 -2.01 20.74
CA ALA A 392 31.95 -2.60 19.52
C ALA A 392 32.73 -1.55 18.71
N VAL A 393 33.83 -1.99 18.08
CA VAL A 393 34.74 -1.15 17.30
C VAL A 393 34.76 -1.61 15.83
N THR A 394 35.25 -0.79 14.94
CA THR A 394 35.32 -1.09 13.48
C THR A 394 36.00 -2.44 13.21
N ASP A 395 37.04 -2.77 13.96
CA ASP A 395 37.80 -4.01 13.74
C ASP A 395 37.01 -5.28 14.10
N ASP A 396 36.03 -5.22 15.01
CA ASP A 396 35.15 -6.35 15.29
C ASP A 396 34.36 -6.75 14.03
N PHE A 397 33.84 -5.74 13.30
CA PHE A 397 33.09 -5.93 12.07
C PHE A 397 33.99 -6.28 10.88
N LEU A 398 35.15 -5.66 10.76
CA LEU A 398 36.12 -6.03 9.71
C LEU A 398 36.58 -7.48 9.84
N THR A 399 36.79 -7.95 11.07
CA THR A 399 37.11 -9.35 11.33
C THR A 399 35.95 -10.24 10.89
N ALA A 400 34.70 -9.87 11.24
CA ALA A 400 33.53 -10.61 10.83
C ALA A 400 33.39 -10.67 9.30
N ILE A 401 33.63 -9.56 8.58
CA ILE A 401 33.64 -9.49 7.11
C ILE A 401 34.68 -10.48 6.54
N GLY A 402 35.92 -10.50 7.09
CA GLY A 402 36.99 -11.38 6.63
C GLY A 402 36.72 -12.88 6.79
N GLU A 403 35.82 -13.23 7.71
CA GLU A 403 35.42 -14.62 7.99
C GLU A 403 34.19 -15.08 7.20
N ILE A 404 33.51 -14.16 6.46
CA ILE A 404 32.31 -14.45 5.70
C ILE A 404 32.66 -14.55 4.21
N ARG A 405 32.25 -15.66 3.61
CA ARG A 405 32.32 -15.76 2.16
C ARG A 405 31.16 -14.97 1.53
N PRO A 406 31.42 -13.99 0.66
CA PRO A 406 30.35 -13.26 -0.01
C PRO A 406 29.39 -14.18 -0.76
N THR A 407 28.10 -13.87 -0.71
CA THR A 407 27.09 -14.59 -1.50
C THR A 407 27.30 -14.34 -2.99
N LEU A 408 27.71 -13.14 -3.36
CA LEU A 408 27.92 -12.76 -4.76
C LEU A 408 29.30 -13.18 -5.23
N THR A 409 29.35 -13.63 -6.49
CA THR A 409 30.60 -13.95 -7.18
C THR A 409 30.73 -13.08 -8.43
N PRO A 410 31.94 -12.85 -8.93
CA PRO A 410 32.16 -12.13 -10.20
C PRO A 410 31.40 -12.74 -11.39
N ALA A 411 31.21 -14.05 -11.41
CA ALA A 411 30.44 -14.73 -12.44
C ALA A 411 28.94 -14.36 -12.38
N MET A 412 28.35 -14.32 -11.18
CA MET A 412 26.96 -13.89 -10.96
C MET A 412 26.76 -12.43 -11.35
N LEU A 413 27.74 -11.55 -11.07
CA LEU A 413 27.68 -10.16 -11.51
C LEU A 413 27.70 -10.04 -13.02
N ALA A 414 28.59 -10.78 -13.69
CA ALA A 414 28.64 -10.78 -15.16
C ALA A 414 27.37 -11.32 -15.80
N GLU A 415 26.73 -12.32 -15.19
CA GLU A 415 25.44 -12.84 -15.62
C GLU A 415 24.33 -11.82 -15.43
N PHE A 416 24.28 -11.16 -14.27
CA PHE A 416 23.32 -10.10 -13.98
C PHE A 416 23.44 -8.93 -14.98
N GLU A 417 24.64 -8.45 -15.27
CA GLU A 417 24.83 -7.36 -16.23
C GLU A 417 24.43 -7.76 -17.66
N ARG A 418 24.63 -9.02 -18.05
CA ARG A 418 24.08 -9.54 -19.32
C ARG A 418 22.56 -9.53 -19.30
N GLY A 419 21.95 -10.07 -18.23
CA GLY A 419 20.50 -10.07 -18.08
C GLY A 419 19.90 -8.67 -18.08
N LYS A 420 20.58 -7.72 -17.44
CA LYS A 420 20.18 -6.31 -17.43
C LYS A 420 20.19 -5.71 -18.84
N SER A 421 21.24 -5.98 -19.64
CA SER A 421 21.32 -5.45 -21.00
C SER A 421 20.32 -6.10 -21.97
N GLU A 422 19.93 -7.36 -21.74
CA GLU A 422 19.09 -8.13 -22.65
C GLU A 422 17.59 -8.03 -22.31
N PHE A 423 17.24 -8.05 -21.01
CA PHE A 423 15.85 -8.20 -20.58
C PHE A 423 15.29 -6.99 -19.82
N ALA A 424 16.11 -6.07 -19.31
CA ALA A 424 15.58 -4.93 -18.56
C ALA A 424 14.62 -4.10 -19.41
N ARG A 425 13.42 -3.87 -18.86
CA ARG A 425 12.37 -3.07 -19.47
C ARG A 425 11.77 -2.18 -18.39
N LEU A 426 12.01 -0.85 -18.50
CA LEU A 426 11.72 0.16 -17.49
C LEU A 426 10.76 1.22 -18.02
#